data_0fc54193f755dbc0cd343f09ed7542e8
#
_entry.id   0fc54193f755dbc0cd343f09ed7542e8
#
_cell.length_a   1.000
_cell.length_b   1.000
_cell.length_c   1.000
_cell.angle_alpha   90.00
_cell.angle_beta   90.00
_cell.angle_gamma   90.00
#
_symmetry.space_group_name_H-M   'P 1'
#
loop_
_entity.id
_entity.type
_entity.pdbx_description
1 polymer ?
#
loop_
_entity_poly.entity_id
_entity_poly.type
_entity_poly.pdbx_seq_one_letter_code
_entity_poly.pdbx_strand_id
1 'polypeptide(L)'
;AKTDDKKEGPTQILLAWTGIGLKEKAIVYDPTADASFPAGQRTVDFQRLSWSKPGDVLFLGIAKWEEKAAPAGEKGPGGPPSAGSTGDVSTVEVWHAKDVFVMPLQKTQAASDRRANLLAAFHLPNGKLVALGRDPVNEEVTPIPGGKAAYAAEWSAYAFNRTIGRPDADLYLVDVQTGERRKIREALDDSDIQVSPEGKYLLFIQDNHYWTVDTATGKVVNITASAPVSFINLESDQTSPDKPAFGVAGWAKGDAEIFTTAEAMAM
;
A
#
# COMPACT_ATOMS: atom_id res chain seq x y z
N ALA A 1 -0.94 17.46 17.39
CA ALA A 1 -1.38 17.87 16.05
C ALA A 1 -1.23 19.38 15.86
N LYS A 2 -0.96 19.81 14.65
CA LYS A 2 -0.95 21.22 14.26
C LYS A 2 -1.97 21.45 13.13
N THR A 3 -2.67 22.56 13.20
CA THR A 3 -3.68 22.95 12.21
C THR A 3 -3.20 24.15 11.40
N ASP A 4 -3.65 24.24 10.17
CA ASP A 4 -3.52 25.40 9.29
C ASP A 4 -4.93 25.91 8.98
N ASP A 5 -5.17 27.20 9.18
CA ASP A 5 -6.51 27.77 9.01
C ASP A 5 -7.02 27.73 7.55
N LYS A 6 -6.11 27.60 6.59
CA LYS A 6 -6.42 27.53 5.15
C LYS A 6 -6.52 26.09 4.63
N LYS A 7 -6.14 25.10 5.42
CA LYS A 7 -6.03 23.70 4.98
C LYS A 7 -6.94 22.79 5.77
N GLU A 8 -7.40 21.71 5.14
CA GLU A 8 -8.23 20.71 5.79
C GLU A 8 -7.42 19.73 6.63
N GLY A 9 -7.92 19.47 7.84
CA GLY A 9 -7.35 18.54 8.79
C GLY A 9 -6.02 19.01 9.42
N PRO A 10 -5.61 18.38 10.49
CA PRO A 10 -4.33 18.65 11.14
C PRO A 10 -3.19 17.86 10.49
N THR A 11 -1.95 18.31 10.71
CA THR A 11 -0.78 17.43 10.63
C THR A 11 -0.47 16.88 12.01
N GLN A 12 -0.12 15.60 12.10
CA GLN A 12 0.19 14.93 13.35
C GLN A 12 1.66 15.13 13.72
N ILE A 13 1.94 15.25 15.02
CA ILE A 13 3.29 15.23 15.59
C ILE A 13 3.51 13.82 16.13
N LEU A 14 4.65 13.20 15.82
CA LEU A 14 4.98 11.90 16.36
C LEU A 14 5.72 12.03 17.68
N LEU A 15 5.34 11.20 18.64
CA LEU A 15 6.01 11.06 19.92
C LEU A 15 6.41 9.59 20.09
N ALA A 16 7.67 9.33 20.37
CA ALA A 16 8.17 7.99 20.60
C ALA A 16 9.03 7.95 21.89
N TRP A 17 8.95 6.84 22.60
CA TRP A 17 9.77 6.55 23.79
C TRP A 17 10.46 5.20 23.56
N THR A 18 11.77 5.16 23.73
CA THR A 18 12.58 3.95 23.51
C THR A 18 12.77 3.12 24.78
N GLY A 19 12.55 3.71 25.94
CA GLY A 19 12.72 3.04 27.24
C GLY A 19 11.49 3.22 28.13
N ILE A 20 10.52 2.30 28.05
CA ILE A 20 9.31 2.34 28.89
C ILE A 20 9.69 2.06 30.36
N GLY A 21 9.34 2.98 31.25
CA GLY A 21 9.61 2.89 32.69
C GLY A 21 10.89 3.60 33.14
N LEU A 22 11.68 4.15 32.24
CA LEU A 22 12.80 5.03 32.53
C LEU A 22 12.41 6.49 32.38
N LYS A 23 13.15 7.42 33.01
CA LYS A 23 12.93 8.87 32.84
C LYS A 23 13.51 9.38 31.52
N GLU A 24 13.15 8.75 30.42
CA GLU A 24 13.62 9.15 29.11
C GLU A 24 12.73 10.23 28.50
N LYS A 25 13.37 11.11 27.72
CA LYS A 25 12.63 12.11 26.95
C LYS A 25 11.98 11.46 25.74
N ALA A 26 10.78 11.91 25.40
CA ALA A 26 10.14 11.57 24.16
C ALA A 26 11.00 12.04 22.98
N ILE A 27 11.16 11.19 21.98
CA ILE A 27 11.57 11.60 20.65
C ILE A 27 10.39 12.31 20.02
N VAL A 28 10.55 13.56 19.67
CA VAL A 28 9.49 14.39 19.07
C VAL A 28 9.86 14.63 17.61
N TYR A 29 9.00 14.20 16.70
CA TYR A 29 9.12 14.55 15.30
C TYR A 29 7.96 15.45 14.88
N ASP A 30 8.31 16.63 14.43
CA ASP A 30 7.39 17.65 13.93
C ASP A 30 7.61 17.85 12.44
N PRO A 31 6.70 17.35 11.57
CA PRO A 31 6.84 17.46 10.13
C PRO A 31 6.87 18.91 9.63
N THR A 32 6.34 19.86 10.40
CA THR A 32 6.34 21.28 10.02
C THR A 32 7.68 21.96 10.25
N ALA A 33 8.55 21.34 11.05
CA ALA A 33 9.92 21.83 11.33
C ALA A 33 10.98 21.10 10.48
N ASP A 34 10.59 20.05 9.75
CA ASP A 34 11.49 19.25 8.93
C ASP A 34 11.47 19.77 7.48
N ALA A 35 12.55 20.44 7.06
CA ALA A 35 12.69 20.94 5.70
C ALA A 35 12.77 19.82 4.63
N SER A 36 13.06 18.58 5.03
CA SER A 36 13.11 17.40 4.16
C SER A 36 11.75 16.70 4.02
N PHE A 37 10.74 17.12 4.81
CA PHE A 37 9.39 16.56 4.72
C PHE A 37 8.79 16.84 3.33
N PRO A 38 8.09 15.87 2.70
CA PRO A 38 7.54 16.05 1.37
C PRO A 38 6.63 17.29 1.27
N ALA A 39 6.97 18.18 0.34
CA ALA A 39 6.25 19.44 0.17
C ALA A 39 4.77 19.21 -0.15
N GLY A 40 3.89 20.00 0.46
CA GLY A 40 2.46 19.92 0.24
C GLY A 40 1.78 18.71 0.90
N GLN A 41 2.49 17.94 1.72
CA GLN A 41 1.94 16.81 2.45
C GLN A 41 1.83 17.07 3.96
N ARG A 42 1.08 16.25 4.65
CA ARG A 42 0.91 16.20 6.10
C ARG A 42 0.93 14.77 6.60
N THR A 43 1.32 14.56 7.83
CA THR A 43 1.11 13.29 8.53
C THR A 43 -0.34 13.12 8.92
N VAL A 44 -0.87 11.91 8.81
CA VAL A 44 -2.28 11.61 9.08
C VAL A 44 -2.44 10.58 10.20
N ASP A 45 -3.61 10.56 10.83
CA ASP A 45 -3.95 9.67 11.95
C ASP A 45 -4.85 8.50 11.56
N PHE A 46 -5.41 8.51 10.37
CA PHE A 46 -6.25 7.42 9.88
C PHE A 46 -5.45 6.23 9.33
N GLN A 47 -4.14 6.37 9.15
CA GLN A 47 -3.24 5.26 8.91
C GLN A 47 -2.69 4.74 10.23
N ARG A 48 -2.90 3.44 10.49
CA ARG A 48 -2.38 2.83 11.72
C ARG A 48 -0.85 2.85 11.73
N LEU A 49 -0.29 3.27 12.85
CA LEU A 49 1.14 3.19 13.08
C LEU A 49 1.57 1.72 13.24
N SER A 50 2.66 1.34 12.61
CA SER A 50 3.27 0.03 12.78
C SER A 50 4.79 0.13 12.92
N TRP A 51 5.36 -0.78 13.72
CA TRP A 51 6.80 -0.83 13.96
C TRP A 51 7.45 -1.88 13.08
N SER A 52 8.69 -1.60 12.66
CA SER A 52 9.57 -2.65 12.19
C SER A 52 9.82 -3.67 13.31
N LYS A 53 10.12 -4.92 12.96
CA LYS A 53 10.42 -5.96 13.96
C LYS A 53 11.60 -5.59 14.88
N PRO A 54 12.67 -4.92 14.39
CA PRO A 54 13.74 -4.40 15.25
C PRO A 54 13.33 -3.20 16.12
N GLY A 55 12.25 -2.48 15.78
CA GLY A 55 11.77 -1.31 16.54
C GLY A 55 12.53 -0.02 16.25
N ASP A 56 13.28 0.06 15.17
CA ASP A 56 14.08 1.21 14.73
C ASP A 56 13.38 2.07 13.67
N VAL A 57 12.33 1.54 13.03
CA VAL A 57 11.52 2.24 12.03
C VAL A 57 10.05 2.22 12.44
N LEU A 58 9.42 3.38 12.35
CA LEU A 58 7.98 3.55 12.52
C LEU A 58 7.34 3.85 11.16
N PHE A 59 6.40 3.03 10.74
CA PHE A 59 5.60 3.25 9.54
C PHE A 59 4.35 4.04 9.86
N LEU A 60 4.04 5.02 9.03
CA LEU A 60 2.93 5.96 9.20
C LEU A 60 2.37 6.41 7.86
N GLY A 61 1.21 7.06 7.87
CA GLY A 61 0.60 7.63 6.69
C GLY A 61 0.96 9.10 6.50
N ILE A 62 1.18 9.49 5.26
CA ILE A 62 1.24 10.88 4.82
C ILE A 62 0.25 11.09 3.69
N ALA A 63 -0.40 12.25 3.66
CA ALA A 63 -1.35 12.60 2.62
C ALA A 63 -1.17 14.05 2.17
N LYS A 64 -1.65 14.33 0.97
CA LYS A 64 -1.64 15.69 0.44
C LYS A 64 -2.49 16.61 1.31
N TRP A 65 -2.03 17.85 1.52
CA TRP A 65 -2.87 18.90 2.08
C TRP A 65 -3.97 19.28 1.07
N GLU A 66 -5.18 19.34 1.55
CA GLU A 66 -6.31 19.92 0.81
C GLU A 66 -6.58 21.32 1.33
N GLU A 67 -6.89 22.24 0.44
CA GLU A 67 -7.32 23.58 0.84
C GLU A 67 -8.78 23.53 1.31
N LYS A 68 -9.08 24.22 2.41
CA LYS A 68 -10.47 24.39 2.84
C LYS A 68 -11.26 25.04 1.74
N ALA A 69 -12.40 24.47 1.41
CA ALA A 69 -13.37 25.14 0.55
C ALA A 69 -13.66 26.53 1.13
N ALA A 70 -13.59 27.56 0.28
CA ALA A 70 -13.98 28.89 0.69
C ALA A 70 -15.40 28.81 1.29
N PRO A 71 -15.66 29.49 2.44
CA PRO A 71 -17.02 29.56 2.98
C PRO A 71 -17.95 30.02 1.85
N ALA A 72 -19.01 29.26 1.63
CA ALA A 72 -19.98 29.57 0.59
C ALA A 72 -20.46 31.00 0.84
N GLY A 73 -19.91 31.95 0.07
CA GLY A 73 -20.34 33.34 0.11
C GLY A 73 -21.84 33.40 -0.18
N GLU A 74 -22.55 34.31 0.47
CA GLU A 74 -23.96 34.55 0.26
C GLU A 74 -24.26 34.53 -1.25
N LYS A 75 -25.13 33.60 -1.67
CA LYS A 75 -25.54 33.46 -3.06
C LYS A 75 -26.14 34.77 -3.56
N GLY A 76 -25.39 35.49 -4.38
CA GLY A 76 -26.01 36.43 -5.29
C GLY A 76 -26.92 35.65 -6.27
N PRO A 77 -28.10 36.14 -6.63
CA PRO A 77 -29.01 35.42 -7.49
C PRO A 77 -28.41 35.28 -8.90
N GLY A 78 -27.98 34.06 -9.30
CA GLY A 78 -27.67 33.72 -10.68
C GLY A 78 -26.33 33.12 -11.04
N GLY A 79 -25.52 32.64 -10.11
CA GLY A 79 -24.27 31.89 -10.42
C GLY A 79 -24.47 30.37 -10.50
N PRO A 80 -23.72 29.65 -11.38
CA PRO A 80 -23.77 28.20 -11.38
C PRO A 80 -23.30 27.63 -10.01
N PRO A 81 -23.83 26.47 -9.53
CA PRO A 81 -23.52 25.93 -8.24
C PRO A 81 -22.03 25.58 -8.17
N SER A 82 -21.35 26.12 -7.17
CA SER A 82 -19.96 25.76 -6.83
C SER A 82 -19.93 24.35 -6.24
N ALA A 83 -19.00 23.52 -6.72
CA ALA A 83 -18.81 22.13 -6.30
C ALA A 83 -18.27 22.01 -4.85
N GLY A 84 -19.02 22.49 -3.85
CA GLY A 84 -18.60 22.51 -2.45
C GLY A 84 -19.69 22.79 -1.43
N SER A 85 -20.95 23.03 -1.85
CA SER A 85 -22.02 23.33 -0.89
C SER A 85 -22.67 22.04 -0.40
N THR A 86 -22.62 21.80 0.90
CA THR A 86 -23.35 20.75 1.63
C THR A 86 -24.88 20.89 1.62
N GLY A 87 -25.47 21.51 0.60
CA GLY A 87 -26.88 21.85 0.60
C GLY A 87 -27.71 21.45 -0.62
N ASP A 88 -27.09 21.12 -1.73
CA ASP A 88 -27.84 20.68 -2.92
C ASP A 88 -27.16 19.45 -3.52
N VAL A 89 -27.73 18.30 -3.24
CA VAL A 89 -27.33 17.06 -3.93
C VAL A 89 -27.70 17.26 -5.41
N SER A 90 -26.67 17.39 -6.26
CA SER A 90 -26.90 17.42 -7.69
C SER A 90 -27.69 16.17 -8.09
N THR A 91 -28.85 16.36 -8.72
CA THR A 91 -29.66 15.25 -9.25
C THR A 91 -29.08 14.69 -10.54
N VAL A 92 -28.05 15.33 -11.09
CA VAL A 92 -27.36 14.88 -12.32
C VAL A 92 -25.99 14.32 -11.94
N GLU A 93 -25.81 13.06 -12.26
CA GLU A 93 -24.53 12.37 -12.12
C GLU A 93 -23.85 12.31 -13.48
N VAL A 94 -22.59 12.75 -13.55
CA VAL A 94 -21.80 12.69 -14.78
C VAL A 94 -20.76 11.59 -14.62
N TRP A 95 -20.83 10.58 -15.46
CA TRP A 95 -19.84 9.53 -15.57
C TRP A 95 -19.10 9.66 -16.91
N HIS A 96 -17.80 9.56 -16.86
CA HIS A 96 -16.95 9.64 -18.04
C HIS A 96 -16.48 8.25 -18.47
N ALA A 97 -16.39 7.98 -19.78
CA ALA A 97 -15.94 6.71 -20.31
C ALA A 97 -14.49 6.31 -19.92
N LYS A 98 -13.72 7.29 -19.41
CA LYS A 98 -12.36 7.06 -18.88
C LYS A 98 -12.34 6.81 -17.36
N ASP A 99 -13.50 6.82 -16.70
CA ASP A 99 -13.56 6.48 -15.28
C ASP A 99 -13.39 4.96 -15.12
N VAL A 100 -12.42 4.57 -14.31
CA VAL A 100 -12.13 3.15 -14.04
C VAL A 100 -13.29 2.48 -13.34
N PHE A 101 -13.97 3.23 -12.47
CA PHE A 101 -15.10 2.72 -11.67
C PHE A 101 -16.41 3.35 -12.12
N VAL A 102 -17.46 2.53 -12.12
CA VAL A 102 -18.83 3.03 -12.31
C VAL A 102 -19.28 3.85 -11.11
N MET A 103 -20.16 4.83 -11.33
CA MET A 103 -20.62 5.79 -10.32
C MET A 103 -21.07 5.16 -8.98
N PRO A 104 -21.86 4.08 -8.94
CA PRO A 104 -22.23 3.47 -7.67
C PRO A 104 -21.05 2.99 -6.85
N LEU A 105 -20.01 2.46 -7.49
CA LEU A 105 -18.79 2.01 -6.83
C LEU A 105 -17.98 3.19 -6.32
N GLN A 106 -17.82 4.26 -7.12
CA GLN A 106 -17.17 5.50 -6.69
C GLN A 106 -17.83 6.07 -5.43
N LYS A 107 -19.15 6.10 -5.36
CA LYS A 107 -19.88 6.53 -4.16
C LYS A 107 -19.59 5.68 -2.94
N THR A 108 -19.51 4.38 -3.11
CA THR A 108 -19.19 3.45 -2.03
C THR A 108 -17.76 3.65 -1.54
N GLN A 109 -16.82 3.92 -2.44
CA GLN A 109 -15.41 4.12 -2.16
C GLN A 109 -15.06 5.52 -1.68
N ALA A 110 -15.93 6.52 -1.90
CA ALA A 110 -15.64 7.93 -1.60
C ALA A 110 -15.16 8.19 -0.16
N ALA A 111 -15.60 7.39 0.81
CA ALA A 111 -15.14 7.52 2.20
C ALA A 111 -13.72 7.00 2.42
N SER A 112 -13.32 5.93 1.71
CA SER A 112 -11.95 5.41 1.74
C SER A 112 -11.01 6.29 0.91
N ASP A 113 -11.47 6.81 -0.22
CA ASP A 113 -10.67 7.69 -1.09
C ASP A 113 -10.25 8.97 -0.36
N ARG A 114 -11.13 9.52 0.48
CA ARG A 114 -10.78 10.67 1.36
C ARG A 114 -9.70 10.35 2.38
N ARG A 115 -9.44 9.07 2.65
CA ARG A 115 -8.40 8.59 3.55
C ARG A 115 -7.23 7.97 2.79
N ALA A 116 -7.22 8.10 1.47
CA ALA A 116 -6.09 7.66 0.66
C ALA A 116 -4.82 8.37 1.12
N ASN A 117 -3.78 7.61 1.35
CA ASN A 117 -2.52 8.12 1.89
C ASN A 117 -1.35 7.29 1.36
N LEU A 118 -0.17 7.86 1.48
CA LEU A 118 1.07 7.19 1.14
C LEU A 118 1.72 6.64 2.41
N LEU A 119 2.27 5.45 2.34
CA LEU A 119 3.10 4.93 3.42
C LEU A 119 4.43 5.70 3.47
N ALA A 120 4.85 6.05 4.68
CA ALA A 120 6.15 6.63 4.96
C ALA A 120 6.83 5.88 6.10
N ALA A 121 8.17 5.91 6.13
CA ALA A 121 9.01 5.35 7.17
C ALA A 121 9.70 6.46 7.95
N PHE A 122 9.53 6.50 9.26
CA PHE A 122 10.28 7.36 10.16
C PHE A 122 11.37 6.56 10.87
N HIS A 123 12.61 6.93 10.62
CA HIS A 123 13.80 6.28 11.19
C HIS A 123 14.17 6.91 12.53
N LEU A 124 13.96 6.21 13.63
CA LEU A 124 14.23 6.71 14.97
C LEU A 124 15.70 7.11 15.20
N PRO A 125 16.71 6.35 14.73
CA PRO A 125 18.10 6.64 15.01
C PRO A 125 18.59 7.98 14.46
N ASN A 126 18.04 8.43 13.32
CA ASN A 126 18.47 9.66 12.65
C ASN A 126 17.37 10.72 12.53
N GLY A 127 16.15 10.41 12.97
CA GLY A 127 15.01 11.33 12.91
C GLY A 127 14.51 11.65 11.50
N LYS A 128 14.89 10.84 10.48
CA LYS A 128 14.56 11.10 9.08
C LYS A 128 13.26 10.39 8.70
N LEU A 129 12.40 11.08 7.97
CA LEU A 129 11.23 10.50 7.34
C LEU A 129 11.48 10.28 5.83
N VAL A 130 11.07 9.12 5.34
CA VAL A 130 11.18 8.73 3.92
C VAL A 130 9.80 8.31 3.42
N ALA A 131 9.31 8.95 2.35
CA ALA A 131 8.10 8.52 1.68
C ALA A 131 8.36 7.24 0.90
N LEU A 132 7.58 6.20 1.13
CA LEU A 132 7.68 4.91 0.44
C LEU A 132 6.64 4.78 -0.66
N GLY A 133 5.41 5.29 -0.42
CA GLY A 133 4.33 5.34 -1.40
C GLY A 133 4.52 6.47 -2.41
N ARG A 134 3.94 6.29 -3.62
CA ARG A 134 3.95 7.28 -4.72
C ARG A 134 2.56 7.65 -5.22
N ASP A 135 1.67 6.67 -5.27
CA ASP A 135 0.28 6.87 -5.69
C ASP A 135 -0.67 6.35 -4.61
N PRO A 136 -1.45 7.23 -3.95
CA PRO A 136 -2.34 6.80 -2.87
C PRO A 136 -3.59 6.05 -3.35
N VAL A 137 -3.83 5.99 -4.67
CA VAL A 137 -5.03 5.41 -5.28
C VAL A 137 -4.73 4.11 -6.00
N ASN A 138 -3.62 4.04 -6.73
CA ASN A 138 -3.30 2.91 -7.61
C ASN A 138 -2.09 2.10 -7.12
N GLU A 139 -1.75 2.23 -5.84
CA GLU A 139 -0.61 1.53 -5.26
C GLU A 139 -0.89 1.11 -3.83
N GLU A 140 -0.39 -0.05 -3.46
CA GLU A 140 -0.30 -0.48 -2.06
C GLU A 140 1.15 -0.79 -1.71
N VAL A 141 1.63 -0.20 -0.61
CA VAL A 141 2.99 -0.45 -0.10
C VAL A 141 2.91 -1.19 1.22
N THR A 142 3.51 -2.36 1.27
CA THR A 142 3.51 -3.21 2.46
C THR A 142 4.93 -3.35 3.01
N PRO A 143 5.17 -2.97 4.28
CA PRO A 143 6.46 -3.15 4.93
C PRO A 143 6.81 -4.63 5.11
N ILE A 144 8.08 -4.96 4.92
CA ILE A 144 8.62 -6.30 5.19
C ILE A 144 9.16 -6.34 6.63
N PRO A 145 8.96 -7.44 7.39
CA PRO A 145 9.23 -7.53 8.83
C PRO A 145 10.61 -7.05 9.28
N GLY A 146 11.65 -7.20 8.50
CA GLY A 146 13.00 -6.75 8.83
C GLY A 146 13.18 -5.23 8.90
N GLY A 147 12.22 -4.43 8.44
CA GLY A 147 12.27 -2.96 8.45
C GLY A 147 13.26 -2.32 7.48
N LYS A 148 13.92 -3.12 6.63
CA LYS A 148 14.89 -2.64 5.63
C LYS A 148 14.28 -2.49 4.25
N ALA A 149 13.26 -3.26 3.95
CA ALA A 149 12.58 -3.28 2.68
C ALA A 149 11.06 -3.21 2.87
N ALA A 150 10.37 -2.79 1.82
CA ALA A 150 8.94 -2.94 1.62
C ALA A 150 8.71 -3.46 0.21
N TYR A 151 7.52 -3.96 -0.09
CA TYR A 151 7.13 -4.16 -1.48
C TYR A 151 5.98 -3.22 -1.84
N ALA A 152 5.93 -2.85 -3.10
CA ALA A 152 4.83 -2.06 -3.65
C ALA A 152 4.20 -2.81 -4.81
N ALA A 153 2.87 -2.90 -4.79
CA ALA A 153 2.05 -3.36 -5.90
C ALA A 153 1.40 -2.12 -6.54
N GLU A 154 1.69 -1.86 -7.80
CA GLU A 154 1.23 -0.68 -8.54
C GLU A 154 0.41 -1.13 -9.75
N TRP A 155 -0.86 -0.73 -9.84
CA TRP A 155 -1.83 -1.22 -10.83
C TRP A 155 -2.38 -0.16 -11.79
N SER A 156 -1.82 1.04 -11.81
CA SER A 156 -2.34 2.12 -12.68
C SER A 156 -2.35 1.74 -14.16
N ALA A 157 -1.33 0.99 -14.62
CA ALA A 157 -1.23 0.52 -16.00
C ALA A 157 -2.33 -0.51 -16.37
N TYR A 158 -2.86 -1.21 -15.38
CA TYR A 158 -3.83 -2.32 -15.55
C TYR A 158 -5.23 -1.95 -15.09
N ALA A 159 -5.48 -0.72 -14.66
CA ALA A 159 -6.73 -0.30 -14.04
C ALA A 159 -7.99 -0.61 -14.86
N PHE A 160 -7.88 -0.63 -16.19
CA PHE A 160 -8.97 -0.95 -17.10
C PHE A 160 -9.05 -2.44 -17.51
N ASN A 161 -8.06 -3.24 -17.17
CA ASN A 161 -7.96 -4.64 -17.61
C ASN A 161 -8.63 -5.64 -16.66
N ARG A 162 -9.26 -5.14 -15.59
CA ARG A 162 -9.91 -6.01 -14.61
C ARG A 162 -11.18 -6.63 -15.17
N THR A 163 -11.40 -7.89 -14.89
CA THR A 163 -12.68 -8.58 -15.06
C THR A 163 -13.42 -8.70 -13.74
N ILE A 164 -12.74 -9.17 -12.69
CA ILE A 164 -13.27 -9.35 -11.33
C ILE A 164 -12.14 -9.02 -10.36
N GLY A 165 -12.45 -8.27 -9.31
CA GLY A 165 -11.49 -7.96 -8.26
C GLY A 165 -10.51 -6.85 -8.58
N ARG A 166 -9.30 -6.93 -8.01
CA ARG A 166 -8.19 -6.00 -8.25
C ARG A 166 -7.52 -6.33 -9.59
N PRO A 167 -7.07 -5.34 -10.36
CA PRO A 167 -6.30 -5.62 -11.58
C PRO A 167 -4.91 -6.19 -11.22
N ASP A 168 -4.23 -6.71 -12.23
CA ASP A 168 -2.81 -7.03 -12.12
C ASP A 168 -2.01 -5.81 -11.66
N ALA A 169 -0.86 -6.05 -11.07
CA ALA A 169 0.04 -5.00 -10.59
C ALA A 169 1.49 -5.26 -10.99
N ASP A 170 2.23 -4.19 -11.14
CA ASP A 170 3.69 -4.25 -11.18
C ASP A 170 4.22 -4.36 -9.76
N LEU A 171 5.06 -5.36 -9.50
CA LEU A 171 5.70 -5.57 -8.21
C LEU A 171 7.05 -4.87 -8.14
N TYR A 172 7.22 -4.04 -7.12
CA TYR A 172 8.49 -3.37 -6.80
C TYR A 172 9.00 -3.77 -5.43
N LEU A 173 10.32 -3.92 -5.31
CA LEU A 173 11.00 -3.92 -4.03
C LEU A 173 11.43 -2.48 -3.71
N VAL A 174 11.12 -2.01 -2.50
CA VAL A 174 11.34 -0.64 -2.04
C VAL A 174 12.36 -0.65 -0.90
N ASP A 175 13.42 0.11 -1.04
CA ASP A 175 14.36 0.35 0.06
C ASP A 175 13.75 1.32 1.07
N VAL A 176 13.62 0.90 2.31
CA VAL A 176 12.96 1.69 3.36
C VAL A 176 13.80 2.90 3.78
N GLN A 177 15.12 2.87 3.62
CA GLN A 177 16.01 3.97 3.99
C GLN A 177 16.04 5.10 2.97
N THR A 178 15.85 4.78 1.71
CA THR A 178 16.01 5.73 0.60
C THR A 178 14.72 6.02 -0.14
N GLY A 179 13.74 5.11 -0.09
CA GLY A 179 12.54 5.14 -0.93
C GLY A 179 12.81 4.73 -2.38
N GLU A 180 14.03 4.28 -2.70
CA GLU A 180 14.37 3.78 -4.02
C GLU A 180 13.65 2.48 -4.32
N ARG A 181 13.28 2.29 -5.59
CA ARG A 181 12.48 1.16 -6.05
C ARG A 181 13.15 0.41 -7.18
N ARG A 182 13.03 -0.90 -7.10
CA ARG A 182 13.41 -1.78 -8.19
C ARG A 182 12.22 -2.62 -8.62
N LYS A 183 11.86 -2.55 -9.90
CA LYS A 183 10.81 -3.40 -10.48
C LYS A 183 11.29 -4.86 -10.45
N ILE A 184 10.43 -5.74 -9.95
CA ILE A 184 10.69 -7.18 -9.81
C ILE A 184 9.92 -7.98 -10.85
N ARG A 185 8.62 -7.66 -11.02
CA ARG A 185 7.73 -8.31 -11.97
C ARG A 185 6.72 -7.32 -12.53
N GLU A 186 6.18 -7.66 -13.67
CA GLU A 186 5.10 -6.96 -14.35
C GLU A 186 3.85 -7.85 -14.39
N ALA A 187 2.68 -7.21 -14.39
CA ALA A 187 1.38 -7.87 -14.56
C ALA A 187 1.20 -9.08 -13.63
N LEU A 188 1.46 -8.92 -12.35
CA LEU A 188 1.30 -9.95 -11.34
C LEU A 188 -0.06 -9.80 -10.66
N ASP A 189 -0.76 -10.92 -10.45
CA ASP A 189 -1.87 -10.95 -9.49
C ASP A 189 -1.32 -10.73 -8.08
N ASP A 190 -1.59 -9.55 -7.52
CA ASP A 190 -1.03 -9.13 -6.23
C ASP A 190 -1.70 -9.80 -5.02
N SER A 191 -2.83 -10.47 -5.23
CA SER A 191 -3.54 -11.20 -4.17
C SER A 191 -2.73 -12.36 -3.60
N ASP A 192 -1.80 -12.89 -4.36
CA ASP A 192 -0.99 -14.05 -4.00
C ASP A 192 0.41 -13.70 -3.48
N ILE A 193 0.73 -12.41 -3.28
CA ILE A 193 2.02 -12.01 -2.72
C ILE A 193 2.04 -12.29 -1.22
N GLN A 194 2.99 -13.13 -0.79
CA GLN A 194 3.21 -13.46 0.62
C GLN A 194 4.62 -13.05 1.05
N VAL A 195 4.72 -12.57 2.29
CA VAL A 195 6.01 -12.26 2.92
C VAL A 195 6.39 -13.41 3.84
N SER A 196 7.62 -13.88 3.76
CA SER A 196 8.12 -14.90 4.69
C SER A 196 8.20 -14.35 6.13
N PRO A 197 8.06 -15.18 7.17
CA PRO A 197 7.95 -14.74 8.57
C PRO A 197 9.10 -13.89 9.10
N GLU A 198 10.33 -14.12 8.61
CA GLU A 198 11.49 -13.29 8.96
C GLU A 198 11.77 -12.18 7.93
N GLY A 199 10.97 -12.12 6.85
CA GLY A 199 11.07 -11.09 5.82
C GLY A 199 12.22 -11.27 4.85
N LYS A 200 12.81 -12.48 4.75
CA LYS A 200 13.91 -12.73 3.81
C LYS A 200 13.44 -12.86 2.37
N TYR A 201 12.21 -13.34 2.19
CA TYR A 201 11.64 -13.61 0.87
C TYR A 201 10.25 -13.03 0.71
N LEU A 202 9.95 -12.56 -0.50
CA LEU A 202 8.59 -12.51 -1.02
C LEU A 202 8.34 -13.78 -1.82
N LEU A 203 7.13 -14.31 -1.71
CA LEU A 203 6.64 -15.43 -2.49
C LEU A 203 5.45 -14.97 -3.31
N PHE A 204 5.37 -15.40 -4.57
CA PHE A 204 4.22 -15.16 -5.42
C PHE A 204 4.05 -16.30 -6.43
N ILE A 205 2.87 -16.36 -7.05
CA ILE A 205 2.59 -17.28 -8.14
C ILE A 205 2.57 -16.50 -9.45
N GLN A 206 3.19 -17.05 -10.46
CA GLN A 206 3.11 -16.58 -11.85
C GLN A 206 3.38 -17.77 -12.80
N ASP A 207 2.64 -17.84 -13.89
CA ASP A 207 2.75 -18.93 -14.88
C ASP A 207 2.62 -20.33 -14.25
N ASN A 208 1.73 -20.48 -13.29
CA ASN A 208 1.46 -21.72 -12.53
C ASN A 208 2.64 -22.22 -11.68
N HIS A 209 3.64 -21.38 -11.42
CA HIS A 209 4.82 -21.68 -10.61
C HIS A 209 4.94 -20.76 -9.42
N TYR A 210 5.51 -21.26 -8.33
CA TYR A 210 5.95 -20.44 -7.20
C TYR A 210 7.33 -19.83 -7.50
N TRP A 211 7.39 -18.53 -7.22
CA TRP A 211 8.59 -17.71 -7.36
C TRP A 211 8.93 -17.07 -6.03
N THR A 212 10.20 -16.99 -5.72
CA THR A 212 10.69 -16.23 -4.56
C THR A 212 11.52 -15.04 -5.00
N VAL A 213 11.45 -13.97 -4.22
CA VAL A 213 12.34 -12.80 -4.32
C VAL A 213 13.12 -12.69 -3.02
N ASP A 214 14.42 -12.74 -3.10
CA ASP A 214 15.29 -12.39 -1.97
C ASP A 214 15.18 -10.88 -1.72
N THR A 215 14.72 -10.49 -0.56
CA THR A 215 14.40 -9.08 -0.23
C THR A 215 15.64 -8.19 -0.08
N ALA A 216 16.79 -8.77 0.19
CA ALA A 216 18.05 -8.03 0.31
C ALA A 216 18.70 -7.79 -1.06
N THR A 217 18.65 -8.79 -1.94
CA THR A 217 19.33 -8.73 -3.24
C THR A 217 18.38 -8.48 -4.40
N GLY A 218 17.06 -8.77 -4.20
CA GLY A 218 16.00 -8.78 -5.21
C GLY A 218 16.22 -9.84 -6.29
N LYS A 219 17.00 -10.87 -5.99
CA LYS A 219 17.14 -12.02 -6.87
C LYS A 219 15.83 -12.78 -6.92
N VAL A 220 15.36 -13.06 -8.12
CA VAL A 220 14.11 -13.81 -8.37
C VAL A 220 14.45 -15.23 -8.79
N VAL A 221 13.77 -16.21 -8.17
CA VAL A 221 14.00 -17.63 -8.45
C VAL A 221 12.66 -18.34 -8.59
N ASN A 222 12.49 -19.11 -9.66
CA ASN A 222 11.41 -20.09 -9.78
C ASN A 222 11.78 -21.32 -8.94
N ILE A 223 11.10 -21.51 -7.82
CA ILE A 223 11.41 -22.62 -6.88
C ILE A 223 10.72 -23.93 -7.24
N THR A 224 9.78 -23.89 -8.19
CA THR A 224 9.02 -25.07 -8.61
C THR A 224 9.22 -25.45 -10.07
N ALA A 225 10.20 -24.86 -10.76
CA ALA A 225 10.44 -25.06 -12.20
C ALA A 225 10.67 -26.54 -12.57
N SER A 226 11.23 -27.35 -11.68
CA SER A 226 11.52 -28.75 -11.91
C SER A 226 10.51 -29.72 -11.26
N ALA A 227 9.48 -29.20 -10.62
CA ALA A 227 8.50 -30.05 -9.94
C ALA A 227 7.57 -30.72 -10.99
N PRO A 228 7.37 -32.04 -10.92
CA PRO A 228 6.52 -32.77 -11.88
C PRO A 228 5.03 -32.76 -11.48
N VAL A 229 4.58 -31.70 -10.82
CA VAL A 229 3.23 -31.56 -10.25
C VAL A 229 2.68 -30.17 -10.53
N SER A 230 1.35 -30.02 -10.54
CA SER A 230 0.70 -28.72 -10.61
C SER A 230 0.55 -28.13 -9.21
N PHE A 231 0.79 -26.82 -9.08
CA PHE A 231 0.52 -26.05 -7.86
C PHE A 231 -0.80 -25.27 -7.95
N ILE A 232 -1.46 -25.36 -9.10
CA ILE A 232 -2.75 -24.72 -9.37
C ILE A 232 -3.85 -25.78 -9.32
N ASN A 233 -4.92 -25.50 -8.60
CA ASN A 233 -6.10 -26.37 -8.54
C ASN A 233 -6.92 -26.24 -9.82
N LEU A 234 -6.60 -27.04 -10.81
CA LEU A 234 -7.29 -27.05 -12.10
C LEU A 234 -8.74 -27.56 -12.02
N GLU A 235 -9.08 -28.30 -10.97
CA GLU A 235 -10.44 -28.81 -10.72
C GLU A 235 -11.34 -27.80 -10.01
N SER A 236 -10.80 -26.63 -9.63
CA SER A 236 -11.60 -25.58 -9.01
C SER A 236 -12.75 -25.16 -9.93
N ASP A 237 -13.94 -25.07 -9.37
CA ASP A 237 -15.16 -24.61 -10.03
C ASP A 237 -15.28 -23.08 -10.15
N GLN A 238 -14.26 -22.33 -9.71
CA GLN A 238 -14.23 -20.89 -9.89
C GLN A 238 -14.36 -20.50 -11.36
N THR A 239 -15.18 -19.49 -11.61
CA THR A 239 -15.44 -18.98 -12.96
C THR A 239 -14.29 -18.14 -13.53
N SER A 240 -13.31 -17.75 -12.68
CA SER A 240 -12.10 -17.06 -13.14
C SER A 240 -11.29 -17.94 -14.10
N PRO A 241 -10.74 -17.39 -15.17
CA PRO A 241 -9.77 -18.09 -16.02
C PRO A 241 -8.52 -18.49 -15.23
N ASP A 242 -8.11 -17.67 -14.26
CA ASP A 242 -7.00 -17.94 -13.37
C ASP A 242 -7.51 -18.79 -12.20
N LYS A 243 -7.06 -20.04 -12.15
CA LYS A 243 -7.45 -20.97 -11.09
C LYS A 243 -6.58 -20.75 -9.83
N PRO A 244 -7.16 -20.96 -8.63
CA PRO A 244 -6.44 -20.71 -7.38
C PRO A 244 -5.30 -21.73 -7.20
N ALA A 245 -4.26 -21.29 -6.53
CA ALA A 245 -3.22 -22.18 -6.05
C ALA A 245 -3.70 -23.04 -4.88
N PHE A 246 -3.07 -24.19 -4.66
CA PHE A 246 -3.30 -25.01 -3.47
C PHE A 246 -2.84 -24.33 -2.18
N GLY A 247 -1.93 -23.34 -2.29
CA GLY A 247 -1.45 -22.55 -1.18
C GLY A 247 -0.19 -23.07 -0.52
N VAL A 248 0.23 -22.34 0.52
CA VAL A 248 1.45 -22.60 1.29
C VAL A 248 1.07 -23.12 2.66
N ALA A 249 1.59 -24.28 3.03
CA ALA A 249 1.37 -24.88 4.34
C ALA A 249 2.16 -24.17 5.45
N GLY A 250 3.33 -23.60 5.12
CA GLY A 250 4.13 -22.84 6.06
C GLY A 250 5.58 -22.68 5.66
N TRP A 251 6.32 -21.99 6.53
CA TRP A 251 7.75 -21.75 6.41
C TRP A 251 8.49 -22.39 7.58
N ALA A 252 9.67 -22.95 7.33
CA ALA A 252 10.56 -23.39 8.39
C ALA A 252 11.19 -22.20 9.13
N LYS A 253 11.76 -22.46 10.30
CA LYS A 253 12.43 -21.44 11.11
C LYS A 253 13.53 -20.73 10.32
N GLY A 254 13.49 -19.40 10.38
CA GLY A 254 14.46 -18.54 9.72
C GLY A 254 14.31 -18.50 8.21
N ASP A 255 13.11 -18.79 7.69
CA ASP A 255 12.75 -18.80 6.28
C ASP A 255 13.63 -19.75 5.42
N ALA A 256 14.14 -20.83 6.05
CA ALA A 256 15.09 -21.73 5.40
C ALA A 256 14.43 -22.60 4.34
N GLU A 257 13.17 -22.98 4.55
CA GLU A 257 12.40 -23.87 3.69
C GLU A 257 10.95 -23.40 3.62
N ILE A 258 10.26 -23.76 2.54
CA ILE A 258 8.84 -23.52 2.37
C ILE A 258 8.13 -24.85 2.09
N PHE A 259 6.97 -25.03 2.66
CA PHE A 259 6.10 -26.18 2.47
C PHE A 259 4.85 -25.73 1.70
N THR A 260 4.63 -26.29 0.55
CA THR A 260 3.45 -26.05 -0.27
C THR A 260 2.74 -27.37 -0.58
N THR A 261 1.46 -27.29 -0.88
CA THR A 261 0.66 -28.41 -1.35
C THR A 261 0.58 -28.38 -2.88
N ALA A 262 0.47 -29.56 -3.47
CA ALA A 262 0.35 -29.73 -4.90
C ALA A 262 -0.53 -30.94 -5.19
N GLU A 263 -1.14 -30.97 -6.38
CA GLU A 263 -1.87 -32.13 -6.83
C GLU A 263 -0.91 -33.19 -7.37
N ALA A 264 -1.06 -34.41 -6.89
CA ALA A 264 -0.34 -35.53 -7.48
C ALA A 264 -0.93 -35.82 -8.87
N MET A 265 -0.11 -35.71 -9.91
CA MET A 265 -0.54 -36.21 -11.23
C MET A 265 -0.84 -37.71 -11.11
N ALA A 266 -2.07 -38.11 -11.46
CA ALA A 266 -2.40 -39.51 -11.65
C ALA A 266 -1.55 -40.04 -12.80
N MET A 267 -0.65 -40.97 -12.49
CA MET A 267 0.12 -41.70 -13.51
C MET A 267 -0.78 -42.66 -14.25
#